data_fb7581d23886f660509d8f91abb82d1c
#
_entry.id   fb7581d23886f660509d8f91abb82d1c
#
_cell.length_a   1.000
_cell.length_b   1.000
_cell.length_c   1.000
_cell.angle_alpha   90.00
_cell.angle_beta   90.00
_cell.angle_gamma   90.00
#
_symmetry.space_group_name_H-M   'P 1'
#
loop_
_entity.id
_entity.type
_entity.pdbx_description
1 polymer ?
#
loop_
_entity_poly.entity_id
_entity_poly.type
_entity_poly.pdbx_seq_one_letter_code
_entity_poly.pdbx_strand_id
1 'polypeptide(L)'
;MRVRIDTKAIKDMRAFPARIRAAILTKIDQYATDPAALANNVKSLQGSDLYRLRVGDYRVIFAVEDGEIRVMVVKRVRHRKEAYD
;
A
#
# COMPACT_ATOMS: atom_id res chain seq x y z
N MET A 1 3.90 -7.94 9.78
CA MET A 1 2.84 -6.98 10.20
C MET A 1 1.48 -7.52 9.83
N ARG A 2 0.48 -7.15 10.59
CA ARG A 2 -0.91 -7.34 10.16
C ARG A 2 -1.28 -6.28 9.14
N VAL A 3 -2.32 -6.55 8.34
CA VAL A 3 -2.80 -5.63 7.31
C VAL A 3 -4.24 -5.23 7.61
N ARG A 4 -4.50 -3.93 7.56
CA ARG A 4 -5.84 -3.37 7.59
C ARG A 4 -6.00 -2.49 6.35
N ILE A 5 -7.11 -2.66 5.65
CA ILE A 5 -7.37 -1.89 4.43
C ILE A 5 -8.57 -0.98 4.68
N ASP A 6 -8.35 0.33 4.60
CA ASP A 6 -9.41 1.31 4.81
C ASP A 6 -10.45 1.24 3.69
N THR A 7 -11.67 1.63 4.02
CA THR A 7 -12.79 1.61 3.07
C THR A 7 -12.48 2.38 1.79
N LYS A 8 -11.79 3.51 1.89
CA LYS A 8 -11.42 4.30 0.71
C LYS A 8 -10.50 3.53 -0.24
N ALA A 9 -9.55 2.77 0.33
CA ALA A 9 -8.66 1.95 -0.49
C ALA A 9 -9.41 0.80 -1.15
N ILE A 10 -10.36 0.20 -0.45
CA ILE A 10 -11.22 -0.84 -1.02
C ILE A 10 -12.00 -0.28 -2.21
N LYS A 11 -12.56 0.91 -2.06
CA LYS A 11 -13.28 1.58 -3.14
C LYS A 11 -12.38 1.89 -4.32
N ASP A 12 -11.16 2.35 -4.05
CA ASP A 12 -10.17 2.60 -5.11
C ASP A 12 -9.95 1.33 -5.94
N MET A 13 -9.74 0.21 -5.26
CA MET A 13 -9.44 -1.05 -5.93
C MET A 13 -10.59 -1.65 -6.71
N ARG A 14 -11.83 -1.31 -6.36
CA ARG A 14 -13.01 -1.78 -7.09
C ARG A 14 -13.01 -1.30 -8.54
N ALA A 15 -12.40 -0.14 -8.81
CA ALA A 15 -12.32 0.41 -10.16
C ALA A 15 -11.28 -0.27 -11.04
N PHE A 16 -10.43 -1.11 -10.47
CA PHE A 16 -9.34 -1.76 -11.19
C PHE A 16 -9.75 -3.14 -11.70
N PRO A 17 -9.15 -3.60 -12.81
CA PRO A 17 -9.36 -4.98 -13.26
C PRO A 17 -9.00 -5.97 -12.15
N ALA A 18 -9.68 -7.11 -12.11
CA ALA A 18 -9.48 -8.12 -11.08
C ALA A 18 -8.03 -8.58 -10.97
N ARG A 19 -7.35 -8.74 -12.12
CA ARG A 19 -5.94 -9.15 -12.15
C ARG A 19 -5.03 -8.15 -11.47
N ILE A 20 -5.27 -6.86 -11.69
CA ILE A 20 -4.50 -5.77 -11.08
C ILE A 20 -4.75 -5.76 -9.57
N ARG A 21 -6.01 -5.89 -9.18
CA ARG A 21 -6.40 -5.93 -7.77
C ARG A 21 -5.71 -7.08 -7.04
N ALA A 22 -5.69 -8.27 -7.65
CA ALA A 22 -5.02 -9.43 -7.07
C ALA A 22 -3.51 -9.21 -6.92
N ALA A 23 -2.87 -8.61 -7.93
CA ALA A 23 -1.44 -8.30 -7.89
C ALA A 23 -1.12 -7.31 -6.76
N ILE A 24 -1.95 -6.29 -6.58
CA ILE A 24 -1.78 -5.30 -5.51
C ILE A 24 -1.89 -5.98 -4.14
N LEU A 25 -2.92 -6.80 -3.93
CA LEU A 25 -3.12 -7.49 -2.66
C LEU A 25 -1.96 -8.44 -2.34
N THR A 26 -1.44 -9.13 -3.36
CA THR A 26 -0.27 -10.00 -3.19
C THR A 26 0.96 -9.20 -2.73
N LYS A 27 1.20 -8.04 -3.33
CA LYS A 27 2.34 -7.20 -2.93
C LYS A 27 2.17 -6.62 -1.53
N ILE A 28 0.96 -6.25 -1.16
CA ILE A 28 0.67 -5.80 0.21
C ILE A 28 1.04 -6.90 1.20
N ASP A 29 0.62 -8.13 0.94
CA ASP A 29 0.91 -9.26 1.82
C ASP A 29 2.40 -9.57 1.86
N GLN A 30 3.09 -9.50 0.73
CA GLN A 30 4.54 -9.71 0.67
C GLN A 30 5.27 -8.67 1.51
N TYR A 31 4.88 -7.41 1.39
CA TYR A 31 5.50 -6.35 2.18
C TYR A 31 5.22 -6.53 3.67
N ALA A 32 3.99 -6.85 4.03
CA ALA A 32 3.63 -7.06 5.44
C ALA A 32 4.38 -8.24 6.06
N THR A 33 4.66 -9.28 5.28
CA THR A 33 5.37 -10.47 5.74
C THR A 33 6.86 -10.22 5.87
N ASP A 34 7.46 -9.51 4.89
CA ASP A 34 8.89 -9.25 4.86
C ASP A 34 9.16 -7.87 4.24
N PRO A 35 9.07 -6.81 5.05
CA PRO A 35 9.27 -5.45 4.53
C PRO A 35 10.64 -5.24 3.90
N ALA A 36 11.68 -5.89 4.41
CA ALA A 36 13.03 -5.73 3.89
C ALA A 36 13.14 -6.20 2.44
N ALA A 37 12.41 -7.24 2.06
CA ALA A 37 12.44 -7.77 0.70
C ALA A 37 11.91 -6.78 -0.34
N LEU A 38 11.06 -5.86 0.06
CA LEU A 38 10.45 -4.86 -0.84
C LEU A 38 10.88 -3.43 -0.49
N ALA A 39 11.98 -3.26 0.24
CA ALA A 39 12.42 -1.94 0.70
C ALA A 39 12.64 -0.96 -0.46
N ASN A 40 13.13 -1.44 -1.61
CA ASN A 40 13.36 -0.59 -2.78
C ASN A 40 12.08 -0.11 -3.45
N ASN A 41 10.95 -0.73 -3.13
CA ASN A 41 9.64 -0.38 -3.68
C ASN A 41 8.88 0.61 -2.80
N VAL A 42 9.45 0.95 -1.64
CA VAL A 42 8.76 1.79 -0.65
C VAL A 42 9.54 3.08 -0.44
N LYS A 43 8.80 4.18 -0.40
CA LYS A 43 9.34 5.50 -0.05
C LYS A 43 8.41 6.18 0.92
N SER A 44 8.97 6.96 1.86
CA SER A 44 8.13 7.82 2.69
C SER A 44 7.67 9.03 1.88
N LEU A 45 6.44 9.47 2.16
CA LEU A 45 5.88 10.65 1.52
C LEU A 45 6.24 11.87 2.35
N GLN A 46 6.89 12.82 1.70
CA GLN A 46 7.40 14.01 2.36
C GLN A 46 6.27 14.79 3.05
N GLY A 47 6.53 15.21 4.29
CA GLY A 47 5.56 16.00 5.06
C GLY A 47 4.44 15.20 5.68
N SER A 48 4.55 13.87 5.73
CA SER A 48 3.52 13.02 6.32
C SER A 48 4.12 11.78 6.97
N ASP A 49 3.29 11.04 7.69
CA ASP A 49 3.65 9.74 8.26
C ASP A 49 3.32 8.59 7.29
N LEU A 50 3.00 8.92 6.06
CA LEU A 50 2.59 7.95 5.06
C LEU A 50 3.77 7.45 4.24
N TYR A 51 3.60 6.24 3.72
CA TYR A 51 4.54 5.59 2.82
C TYR A 51 3.83 5.22 1.53
N ARG A 52 4.63 5.02 0.50
CA ARG A 52 4.16 4.59 -0.80
C ARG A 52 4.85 3.29 -1.17
N LEU A 53 4.05 2.24 -1.43
CA LEU A 53 4.52 0.98 -2.00
C LEU A 53 4.19 0.97 -3.49
N ARG A 54 5.20 0.85 -4.32
CA ARG A 54 5.01 0.80 -5.77
C ARG A 54 4.70 -0.63 -6.22
N VAL A 55 3.61 -0.77 -6.98
CA VAL A 55 3.19 -2.04 -7.58
C VAL A 55 2.91 -1.77 -9.06
N GLY A 56 3.92 -1.94 -9.91
CA GLY A 56 3.80 -1.59 -11.33
C GLY A 56 3.43 -0.12 -11.50
N ASP A 57 2.32 0.15 -12.18
CA ASP A 57 1.82 1.51 -12.39
C ASP A 57 0.95 2.02 -11.24
N TYR A 58 0.87 1.27 -10.15
CA TYR A 58 0.00 1.62 -9.02
C TYR A 58 0.81 1.97 -7.79
N ARG A 59 0.21 2.76 -6.92
CA ARG A 59 0.81 3.20 -5.66
C ARG A 59 -0.12 2.86 -4.52
N VAL A 60 0.38 2.10 -3.56
CA VAL A 60 -0.35 1.79 -2.34
C VAL A 60 0.13 2.76 -1.27
N ILE A 61 -0.76 3.62 -0.80
CA ILE A 61 -0.47 4.61 0.22
C ILE A 61 -0.86 4.02 1.56
N PHE A 62 0.09 3.95 2.49
CA PHE A 62 -0.16 3.30 3.76
C PHE A 62 0.56 3.99 4.92
N ALA A 63 0.09 3.72 6.13
CA ALA A 63 0.75 4.08 7.37
C ALA A 63 1.13 2.80 8.11
N VAL A 64 2.08 2.91 9.03
CA VAL A 64 2.41 1.82 9.95
C VAL A 64 2.07 2.27 11.34
N GLU A 65 1.17 1.53 12.00
CA GLU A 65 0.84 1.75 13.40
C GLU A 65 1.71 0.83 14.25
N ASP A 66 2.52 1.43 15.11
CA ASP A 66 3.39 0.72 16.03
C ASP A 66 2.72 0.63 17.40
N GLY A 67 2.31 -0.56 17.77
CA GLY A 67 1.81 -0.89 19.09
C GLY A 67 2.43 -2.22 19.50
N GLU A 68 1.74 -2.97 20.32
CA GLU A 68 2.16 -4.34 20.64
C GLU A 68 2.23 -5.19 19.38
N ILE A 69 1.36 -4.90 18.42
CA ILE A 69 1.34 -5.51 17.09
C ILE A 69 1.48 -4.39 16.07
N ARG A 70 2.42 -4.54 15.14
CA ARG A 70 2.57 -3.58 14.04
C ARG A 70 1.50 -3.85 13.00
N VAL A 71 0.85 -2.80 12.54
CA VAL A 71 -0.23 -2.88 11.55
C VAL A 71 0.10 -1.97 10.36
N MET A 72 0.08 -2.55 9.17
CA MET A 72 0.11 -1.79 7.92
C MET A 72 -1.31 -1.37 7.58
N VAL A 73 -1.57 -0.08 7.60
CA VAL A 73 -2.90 0.46 7.32
C VAL A 73 -2.90 1.04 5.91
N VAL A 74 -3.54 0.36 4.99
CA VAL A 74 -3.64 0.82 3.60
C VAL A 74 -4.72 1.88 3.51
N LYS A 75 -4.31 3.13 3.21
CA LYS A 75 -5.19 4.30 3.17
C LYS A 75 -5.82 4.52 1.81
N ARG A 76 -5.04 4.41 0.73
CA ARG A 76 -5.47 4.65 -0.64
C ARG A 76 -4.69 3.75 -1.58
N VAL A 77 -5.27 3.47 -2.75
CA VAL A 77 -4.56 2.84 -3.87
C VAL A 77 -4.83 3.68 -5.11
N ARG A 78 -3.76 4.14 -5.77
CA ARG A 78 -3.86 5.07 -6.88
C ARG A 78 -3.10 4.57 -8.09
N HIS A 79 -3.62 4.86 -9.27
CA HIS A 79 -2.83 4.73 -10.49
C HIS A 79 -1.76 5.83 -10.50
N ARG A 80 -0.58 5.57 -11.08
CA ARG A 80 0.51 6.55 -11.08
C ARG A 80 0.12 7.92 -11.63
N LYS A 81 -0.85 7.97 -12.52
CA LYS A 81 -1.34 9.24 -13.09
C LYS A 81 -2.11 10.08 -12.08
N GLU A 82 -2.60 9.46 -11.01
CA GLU A 82 -3.40 10.10 -9.98
C GLU A 82 -2.61 10.31 -8.69
N ALA A 83 -1.44 9.67 -8.57
CA ALA A 83 -0.64 9.75 -7.35
C ALA A 83 0.32 10.94 -7.40
N TYR A 84 0.46 11.59 -6.27
CA TYR A 84 1.44 12.67 -6.08
C TYR A 84 2.60 12.12 -5.28
N ASP A 85 3.76 12.24 -5.83
CA ASP A 85 4.98 11.76 -5.19
C ASP A 85 5.81 12.92 -4.66
#